data_56dea933789b79fb33c0c08773a25bad
#
_entry.id   56dea933789b79fb33c0c08773a25bad
#
_cell.length_a   1.000
_cell.length_b   1.000
_cell.length_c   1.000
_cell.angle_alpha   90.00
_cell.angle_beta   90.00
_cell.angle_gamma   90.00
#
_symmetry.space_group_name_H-M   'P 1'
#
loop_
_entity.id
_entity.type
_entity.pdbx_description
1 polymer ?
#
loop_
_entity_poly.entity_id
_entity_poly.type
_entity_poly.pdbx_seq_one_letter_code
_entity_poly.pdbx_strand_id
1 'polypeptide(L)'
;MNRIITSAGVCMMLAMGASLAQAQVPSDFDPANWDFGSRFDTDGEVPIWNPVMQKIKNGEPVIGGTIRATDPRTYCATASAGYDFTWIEMQHEAMTWEQVSRMWLSCPRPAVPGVRIPHESEENIQKPVDSGALVIVVPTVDSVEEAQRAVNWTYFPPMGRRSNGGGQGFSRTMWGGVPGGYRATWNENVVLILMIETLEGVQAAREIAKIPGVDGLFAASGDLGNFSGFRAGQPQYEMLITEVVEAAQEAGKIACGPLGWMGTRPEFMCFQGGTEGANIRRGAQSEIGAANQRFAGVSESPRIASVLADLSGGCGEIVYEDDCLRAVRGAAGAAGALSAAEQQGVRTRIMELMAAHPNQAASIREAAAGAGLQIGGR
;
A
#
# COMPACT_ATOMS: atom_id res chain seq x y z
N MET A 1 -28.47 -37.80 -79.88
CA MET A 1 -27.46 -38.82 -79.56
C MET A 1 -26.28 -38.12 -78.91
N ASN A 2 -26.28 -37.97 -77.61
CA ASN A 2 -25.20 -37.32 -76.85
C ASN A 2 -24.67 -38.26 -75.80
N ARG A 3 -23.42 -38.61 -75.93
CA ARG A 3 -22.69 -39.40 -74.93
C ARG A 3 -22.23 -38.52 -73.83
N ILE A 4 -22.64 -38.84 -72.60
CA ILE A 4 -22.15 -38.25 -71.34
C ILE A 4 -20.95 -39.09 -70.89
N ILE A 5 -19.77 -38.45 -70.80
CA ILE A 5 -18.57 -39.08 -70.20
C ILE A 5 -18.52 -38.58 -68.77
N THR A 6 -18.71 -39.53 -67.84
CA THR A 6 -18.50 -39.25 -66.38
C THR A 6 -17.07 -39.59 -66.04
N SER A 7 -16.30 -38.60 -65.73
CA SER A 7 -14.96 -38.73 -65.11
C SER A 7 -15.09 -38.72 -63.58
N ALA A 8 -14.87 -39.92 -63.03
CA ALA A 8 -14.74 -40.03 -61.54
C ALA A 8 -13.33 -39.62 -61.13
N GLY A 9 -13.25 -38.43 -60.50
CA GLY A 9 -12.03 -37.99 -59.85
C GLY A 9 -11.91 -38.60 -58.46
N VAL A 10 -10.96 -39.52 -58.33
CA VAL A 10 -10.58 -40.07 -57.00
C VAL A 10 -9.77 -39.00 -56.27
N CYS A 11 -10.38 -38.38 -55.26
CA CYS A 11 -9.70 -37.48 -54.35
C CYS A 11 -9.00 -38.31 -53.27
N MET A 12 -7.68 -38.50 -53.42
CA MET A 12 -6.83 -39.18 -52.45
C MET A 12 -6.51 -38.23 -51.33
N MET A 13 -7.26 -38.26 -50.21
CA MET A 13 -6.91 -37.55 -48.99
C MET A 13 -5.68 -38.21 -48.36
N LEU A 14 -4.53 -37.58 -48.51
CA LEU A 14 -3.36 -37.86 -47.68
C LEU A 14 -3.66 -37.35 -46.28
N ALA A 15 -4.08 -38.22 -45.39
CA ALA A 15 -4.08 -37.97 -43.97
C ALA A 15 -2.62 -37.91 -43.47
N MET A 16 -2.03 -36.74 -43.44
CA MET A 16 -0.80 -36.54 -42.63
C MET A 16 -1.19 -36.65 -41.15
N GLY A 17 -1.09 -37.85 -40.62
CA GLY A 17 -1.09 -38.08 -39.18
C GLY A 17 0.15 -37.45 -38.58
N ALA A 18 0.03 -36.22 -38.14
CA ALA A 18 1.00 -35.69 -37.19
C ALA A 18 0.80 -36.49 -35.88
N SER A 19 1.60 -37.51 -35.69
CA SER A 19 1.74 -38.13 -34.38
C SER A 19 2.30 -37.06 -33.46
N LEU A 20 1.47 -36.51 -32.58
CA LEU A 20 1.94 -35.79 -31.42
C LEU A 20 2.83 -36.79 -30.66
N ALA A 21 4.15 -36.65 -30.80
CA ALA A 21 5.07 -37.36 -29.95
C ALA A 21 4.67 -36.97 -28.51
N GLN A 22 4.08 -37.90 -27.78
CA GLN A 22 3.88 -37.72 -26.35
C GLN A 22 5.27 -37.59 -25.76
N ALA A 23 5.57 -36.38 -25.25
CA ALA A 23 6.78 -36.17 -24.50
C ALA A 23 6.77 -37.14 -23.30
N GLN A 24 7.69 -38.12 -23.36
CA GLN A 24 7.87 -39.03 -22.22
C GLN A 24 8.53 -38.26 -21.10
N VAL A 25 7.98 -38.40 -19.91
CA VAL A 25 8.63 -37.88 -18.71
C VAL A 25 10.01 -38.55 -18.60
N PRO A 26 11.12 -37.81 -18.47
CA PRO A 26 12.44 -38.42 -18.32
C PRO A 26 12.46 -39.40 -17.14
N SER A 27 13.24 -40.48 -17.26
CA SER A 27 13.34 -41.53 -16.23
C SER A 27 13.98 -41.01 -14.92
N ASP A 28 14.70 -39.90 -15.03
CA ASP A 28 15.37 -39.18 -13.95
C ASP A 28 14.57 -37.96 -13.44
N PHE A 29 13.29 -37.88 -13.81
CA PHE A 29 12.42 -36.77 -13.34
C PHE A 29 12.29 -36.76 -11.83
N ASP A 30 12.84 -35.70 -11.21
CA ASP A 30 12.69 -35.39 -9.81
C ASP A 30 11.92 -34.05 -9.65
N PRO A 31 10.64 -34.09 -9.25
CA PRO A 31 9.84 -32.87 -9.11
C PRO A 31 10.33 -31.93 -8.01
N ALA A 32 11.21 -32.38 -7.09
CA ALA A 32 11.79 -31.55 -6.05
C ALA A 32 12.99 -30.74 -6.58
N ASN A 33 13.68 -31.26 -7.62
CA ASN A 33 14.87 -30.63 -8.21
C ASN A 33 14.70 -30.35 -9.71
N TRP A 34 13.47 -30.10 -10.14
CA TRP A 34 13.16 -29.86 -11.55
C TRP A 34 13.63 -28.47 -11.98
N ASP A 35 14.43 -28.41 -13.04
CA ASP A 35 14.78 -27.17 -13.72
C ASP A 35 13.60 -26.61 -14.49
N PHE A 36 13.30 -25.32 -14.29
CA PHE A 36 12.25 -24.64 -15.03
C PHE A 36 12.63 -24.50 -16.51
N GLY A 37 11.68 -24.81 -17.39
CA GLY A 37 11.90 -24.66 -18.82
C GLY A 37 11.95 -23.19 -19.24
N SER A 38 12.44 -22.96 -20.47
CA SER A 38 12.65 -21.62 -21.07
C SER A 38 11.42 -20.71 -21.10
N ARG A 39 10.22 -21.25 -20.85
CA ARG A 39 9.00 -20.45 -20.72
C ARG A 39 9.09 -19.37 -19.62
N PHE A 40 9.91 -19.60 -18.62
CA PHE A 40 10.10 -18.69 -17.49
C PHE A 40 11.42 -17.89 -17.60
N ASP A 41 12.26 -18.24 -18.59
CA ASP A 41 13.46 -17.49 -18.86
C ASP A 41 13.09 -16.23 -19.64
N THR A 42 13.66 -15.12 -19.24
CA THR A 42 13.57 -13.85 -19.99
C THR A 42 14.94 -13.62 -20.63
N ASP A 43 14.99 -13.62 -21.97
CA ASP A 43 16.17 -13.23 -22.70
C ASP A 43 16.38 -11.72 -22.57
N GLY A 44 17.28 -11.31 -21.67
CA GLY A 44 17.65 -9.92 -21.51
C GLY A 44 16.97 -9.20 -20.32
N GLU A 45 17.02 -7.88 -20.33
CA GLU A 45 16.48 -7.02 -19.26
C GLU A 45 14.96 -7.00 -19.31
N VAL A 46 14.32 -7.32 -18.16
CA VAL A 46 12.86 -7.31 -18.04
C VAL A 46 12.35 -5.88 -17.93
N PRO A 47 11.42 -5.45 -18.80
CA PRO A 47 10.86 -4.09 -18.73
C PRO A 47 10.15 -3.83 -17.40
N ILE A 48 10.50 -2.74 -16.74
CA ILE A 48 9.79 -2.25 -15.55
C ILE A 48 8.76 -1.22 -16.00
N TRP A 49 7.50 -1.60 -15.97
CA TRP A 49 6.38 -0.78 -16.43
C TRP A 49 5.46 -0.33 -15.29
N ASN A 50 5.59 -0.92 -14.08
CA ASN A 50 4.89 -0.46 -12.89
C ASN A 50 5.54 0.85 -12.38
N PRO A 51 4.84 2.01 -12.39
CA PRO A 51 5.42 3.27 -11.94
C PRO A 51 5.89 3.25 -10.49
N VAL A 52 5.25 2.47 -9.62
CA VAL A 52 5.66 2.32 -8.22
C VAL A 52 7.01 1.60 -8.14
N MET A 53 7.17 0.49 -8.88
CA MET A 53 8.44 -0.23 -8.93
C MET A 53 9.55 0.63 -9.56
N GLN A 54 9.24 1.42 -10.59
CA GLN A 54 10.20 2.38 -11.19
C GLN A 54 10.72 3.37 -10.14
N LYS A 55 9.82 3.98 -9.37
CA LYS A 55 10.20 4.90 -8.28
C LYS A 55 11.06 4.22 -7.23
N ILE A 56 10.66 3.04 -6.78
CA ILE A 56 11.44 2.26 -5.79
C ILE A 56 12.85 1.99 -6.31
N LYS A 57 13.00 1.53 -7.54
CA LYS A 57 14.31 1.27 -8.15
C LYS A 57 15.16 2.53 -8.34
N ASN A 58 14.52 3.69 -8.52
CA ASN A 58 15.18 5.00 -8.60
C ASN A 58 15.52 5.60 -7.22
N GLY A 59 15.13 4.97 -6.12
CA GLY A 59 15.28 5.54 -4.78
C GLY A 59 14.37 6.74 -4.53
N GLU A 60 13.21 6.79 -5.17
CA GLU A 60 12.20 7.83 -5.01
C GLU A 60 11.10 7.38 -4.03
N PRO A 61 10.55 8.29 -3.21
CA PRO A 61 9.48 7.93 -2.29
C PRO A 61 8.19 7.59 -3.03
N VAL A 62 7.41 6.65 -2.45
CA VAL A 62 6.10 6.25 -2.94
C VAL A 62 5.04 6.40 -1.85
N ILE A 63 3.86 6.87 -2.24
CA ILE A 63 2.76 7.17 -1.30
C ILE A 63 1.50 6.44 -1.75
N GLY A 64 0.93 5.62 -0.86
CA GLY A 64 -0.34 4.94 -1.05
C GLY A 64 -1.49 5.70 -0.40
N GLY A 65 -2.57 5.98 -1.15
CA GLY A 65 -3.80 6.57 -0.62
C GLY A 65 -4.72 5.51 -0.03
N THR A 66 -5.03 5.60 1.26
CA THR A 66 -5.88 4.60 1.94
C THR A 66 -7.35 4.77 1.57
N ILE A 67 -8.01 3.65 1.22
CA ILE A 67 -9.40 3.59 0.80
C ILE A 67 -10.14 2.55 1.63
N ARG A 68 -11.20 2.99 2.29
CA ARG A 68 -12.09 2.18 3.12
C ARG A 68 -13.51 2.14 2.57
N ALA A 69 -13.83 3.02 1.63
CA ALA A 69 -15.10 3.04 0.92
C ALA A 69 -15.16 1.99 -0.18
N THR A 70 -16.38 1.54 -0.52
CA THR A 70 -16.64 0.58 -1.60
C THR A 70 -17.22 1.23 -2.85
N ASP A 71 -17.30 2.56 -2.87
CA ASP A 71 -17.86 3.34 -3.97
C ASP A 71 -16.81 3.64 -5.04
N PRO A 72 -17.05 3.28 -6.32
CA PRO A 72 -16.07 3.52 -7.39
C PRO A 72 -15.77 5.01 -7.65
N ARG A 73 -16.68 5.95 -7.37
CA ARG A 73 -16.40 7.38 -7.57
C ARG A 73 -15.45 7.89 -6.50
N THR A 74 -15.64 7.47 -5.26
CA THR A 74 -14.73 7.77 -4.15
C THR A 74 -13.35 7.18 -4.41
N TYR A 75 -13.29 5.93 -4.90
CA TYR A 75 -12.06 5.31 -5.35
C TYR A 75 -11.36 6.14 -6.44
N CYS A 76 -12.08 6.49 -7.51
CA CYS A 76 -11.53 7.28 -8.62
C CYS A 76 -11.02 8.66 -8.18
N ALA A 77 -11.74 9.32 -7.27
CA ALA A 77 -11.29 10.59 -6.70
C ALA A 77 -9.95 10.44 -5.97
N THR A 78 -9.81 9.41 -5.14
CA THR A 78 -8.57 9.11 -4.43
C THR A 78 -7.45 8.72 -5.38
N ALA A 79 -7.70 7.82 -6.34
CA ALA A 79 -6.71 7.38 -7.33
C ALA A 79 -6.22 8.53 -8.22
N SER A 80 -6.99 9.60 -8.36
CA SER A 80 -6.65 10.81 -9.14
C SER A 80 -6.07 11.95 -8.29
N ALA A 81 -5.91 11.75 -6.97
CA ALA A 81 -5.47 12.81 -6.06
C ALA A 81 -3.94 13.01 -6.00
N GLY A 82 -3.17 12.24 -6.79
CA GLY A 82 -1.70 12.34 -6.85
C GLY A 82 -0.95 11.29 -6.04
N TYR A 83 -1.63 10.30 -5.49
CA TYR A 83 -0.99 9.12 -4.90
C TYR A 83 -0.33 8.24 -5.98
N ASP A 84 0.76 7.57 -5.62
CA ASP A 84 1.43 6.62 -6.51
C ASP A 84 0.65 5.32 -6.67
N PHE A 85 0.06 4.86 -5.57
CA PHE A 85 -0.81 3.70 -5.57
C PHE A 85 -2.00 3.90 -4.63
N THR A 86 -3.02 3.07 -4.78
CA THR A 86 -4.14 3.00 -3.85
C THR A 86 -3.85 1.93 -2.80
N TRP A 87 -4.25 2.18 -1.57
CA TRP A 87 -4.16 1.23 -0.46
C TRP A 87 -5.58 0.87 -0.03
N ILE A 88 -6.22 -0.08 -0.75
CA ILE A 88 -7.53 -0.57 -0.33
C ILE A 88 -7.36 -1.39 0.95
N GLU A 89 -8.20 -1.08 1.92
CA GLU A 89 -8.12 -1.67 3.25
C GLU A 89 -9.04 -2.87 3.37
N MET A 90 -8.50 -4.09 3.33
CA MET A 90 -9.27 -5.32 3.45
C MET A 90 -9.09 -6.05 4.79
N GLN A 91 -8.11 -5.62 5.59
CA GLN A 91 -7.89 -6.24 6.91
C GLN A 91 -8.95 -5.82 7.93
N HIS A 92 -9.31 -4.54 7.95
CA HIS A 92 -10.24 -3.99 8.96
C HIS A 92 -11.58 -3.56 8.37
N GLU A 93 -11.81 -3.72 7.07
CA GLU A 93 -13.05 -3.34 6.42
C GLU A 93 -13.81 -4.55 5.88
N ALA A 94 -15.12 -4.52 6.07
CA ALA A 94 -16.01 -5.58 5.58
C ALA A 94 -16.38 -5.36 4.10
N MET A 95 -15.39 -5.42 3.19
CA MET A 95 -15.64 -5.35 1.76
C MET A 95 -15.29 -6.67 1.06
N THR A 96 -15.80 -6.86 -0.15
CA THR A 96 -15.59 -8.07 -0.93
C THR A 96 -14.61 -7.85 -2.08
N TRP A 97 -13.96 -8.91 -2.56
CA TRP A 97 -13.08 -8.86 -3.73
C TRP A 97 -13.82 -8.40 -5.00
N GLU A 98 -15.13 -8.64 -5.10
CA GLU A 98 -15.95 -8.12 -6.20
C GLU A 98 -16.02 -6.60 -6.17
N GLN A 99 -16.27 -6.01 -5.00
CA GLN A 99 -16.29 -4.54 -4.83
C GLN A 99 -14.93 -3.93 -5.16
N VAL A 100 -13.84 -4.53 -4.68
CA VAL A 100 -12.47 -4.12 -4.98
C VAL A 100 -12.19 -4.16 -6.49
N SER A 101 -12.53 -5.25 -7.15
CA SER A 101 -12.34 -5.40 -8.60
C SER A 101 -13.11 -4.36 -9.40
N ARG A 102 -14.35 -4.05 -9.00
CA ARG A 102 -15.15 -2.99 -9.63
C ARG A 102 -14.52 -1.61 -9.50
N MET A 103 -13.96 -1.30 -8.32
CA MET A 103 -13.25 -0.05 -8.09
C MET A 103 -12.03 0.07 -9.00
N TRP A 104 -11.16 -0.94 -9.05
CA TRP A 104 -9.97 -0.94 -9.89
C TRP A 104 -10.29 -0.83 -11.38
N LEU A 105 -11.30 -1.57 -11.86
CA LEU A 105 -11.74 -1.49 -13.26
C LEU A 105 -12.32 -0.13 -13.64
N SER A 106 -12.91 0.58 -12.68
CA SER A 106 -13.46 1.93 -12.91
C SER A 106 -12.37 2.97 -13.16
N CYS A 107 -11.23 2.85 -12.46
CA CYS A 107 -10.11 3.78 -12.56
C CYS A 107 -8.77 3.05 -12.30
N PRO A 108 -8.26 2.30 -13.26
CA PRO A 108 -6.99 1.57 -13.08
C PRO A 108 -5.76 2.50 -13.07
N ARG A 109 -5.94 3.78 -13.34
CA ARG A 109 -4.92 4.84 -13.36
C ARG A 109 -5.52 6.17 -12.91
N PRO A 110 -4.73 7.17 -12.47
CA PRO A 110 -3.26 7.22 -12.52
C PRO A 110 -2.57 6.45 -11.40
N ALA A 111 -3.18 6.35 -10.17
CA ALA A 111 -2.60 5.57 -9.10
C ALA A 111 -2.67 4.06 -9.38
N VAL A 112 -1.58 3.36 -9.09
CA VAL A 112 -1.50 1.91 -9.28
C VAL A 112 -2.43 1.18 -8.30
N PRO A 113 -3.22 0.18 -8.73
CA PRO A 113 -4.01 -0.65 -7.83
C PRO A 113 -3.16 -1.36 -6.77
N GLY A 114 -3.48 -1.11 -5.52
CA GLY A 114 -2.84 -1.73 -4.37
C GLY A 114 -3.83 -2.03 -3.25
N VAL A 115 -3.48 -2.95 -2.38
CA VAL A 115 -4.36 -3.45 -1.33
C VAL A 115 -3.58 -3.93 -0.11
N ARG A 116 -4.08 -3.66 1.10
CA ARG A 116 -3.73 -4.42 2.29
C ARG A 116 -4.73 -5.58 2.41
N ILE A 117 -4.22 -6.78 2.28
CA ILE A 117 -5.01 -8.01 2.34
C ILE A 117 -5.34 -8.39 3.80
N PRO A 118 -6.31 -9.30 4.05
CA PRO A 118 -6.61 -9.76 5.41
C PRO A 118 -5.45 -10.51 6.08
N HIS A 119 -4.78 -11.42 5.38
CA HIS A 119 -3.58 -12.14 5.82
C HIS A 119 -2.96 -12.93 4.64
N GLU A 120 -1.79 -13.55 4.83
CA GLU A 120 -0.91 -14.13 3.81
C GLU A 120 -1.39 -15.45 3.15
N SER A 121 -2.69 -15.74 3.15
CA SER A 121 -3.22 -16.96 2.51
C SER A 121 -3.25 -16.88 0.97
N GLU A 122 -3.21 -18.03 0.32
CA GLU A 122 -3.35 -18.14 -1.13
C GLU A 122 -4.58 -17.38 -1.64
N GLU A 123 -5.73 -17.59 -1.01
CA GLU A 123 -6.99 -16.95 -1.42
C GLU A 123 -6.89 -15.42 -1.34
N ASN A 124 -6.33 -14.89 -0.26
CA ASN A 124 -6.26 -13.45 -0.04
C ASN A 124 -5.23 -12.74 -0.92
N ILE A 125 -4.24 -13.47 -1.46
CA ILE A 125 -3.24 -12.91 -2.37
C ILE A 125 -3.64 -13.15 -3.83
N GLN A 126 -4.10 -14.35 -4.19
CA GLN A 126 -4.44 -14.67 -5.57
C GLN A 126 -5.61 -13.84 -6.09
N LYS A 127 -6.64 -13.59 -5.28
CA LYS A 127 -7.80 -12.80 -5.71
C LYS A 127 -7.42 -11.38 -6.14
N PRO A 128 -6.71 -10.58 -5.34
CA PRO A 128 -6.33 -9.23 -5.74
C PRO A 128 -5.34 -9.22 -6.92
N VAL A 129 -4.33 -10.09 -6.96
CA VAL A 129 -3.39 -10.09 -8.08
C VAL A 129 -4.07 -10.51 -9.40
N ASP A 130 -5.03 -11.41 -9.36
CA ASP A 130 -5.83 -11.79 -10.54
C ASP A 130 -6.84 -10.69 -10.92
N SER A 131 -7.20 -9.83 -9.98
CA SER A 131 -8.04 -8.65 -10.21
C SER A 131 -7.26 -7.40 -10.66
N GLY A 132 -5.91 -7.42 -10.64
CA GLY A 132 -5.07 -6.37 -11.20
C GLY A 132 -4.24 -5.57 -10.20
N ALA A 133 -4.18 -5.96 -8.94
CA ALA A 133 -3.30 -5.33 -7.96
C ALA A 133 -1.82 -5.50 -8.34
N LEU A 134 -1.05 -4.44 -8.19
CA LEU A 134 0.41 -4.44 -8.40
C LEU A 134 1.19 -4.05 -7.13
N VAL A 135 0.49 -3.64 -6.06
CA VAL A 135 1.07 -3.43 -4.74
C VAL A 135 0.28 -4.27 -3.75
N ILE A 136 0.94 -5.23 -3.14
CA ILE A 136 0.35 -6.12 -2.13
C ILE A 136 0.98 -5.81 -0.78
N VAL A 137 0.16 -5.48 0.19
CA VAL A 137 0.57 -5.26 1.58
C VAL A 137 -0.01 -6.36 2.43
N VAL A 138 0.87 -7.10 3.09
CA VAL A 138 0.52 -8.25 3.93
C VAL A 138 0.66 -7.85 5.40
N PRO A 139 -0.42 -7.83 6.18
CA PRO A 139 -0.35 -7.47 7.59
C PRO A 139 0.18 -8.63 8.45
N THR A 140 0.63 -8.31 9.65
CA THR A 140 0.94 -9.23 10.76
C THR A 140 1.83 -10.40 10.33
N VAL A 141 2.98 -10.08 9.74
CA VAL A 141 3.97 -11.10 9.34
C VAL A 141 4.94 -11.31 10.48
N ASP A 142 4.81 -12.46 11.15
CA ASP A 142 5.52 -12.76 12.39
C ASP A 142 6.67 -13.75 12.21
N SER A 143 6.75 -14.41 11.05
CA SER A 143 7.74 -15.45 10.79
C SER A 143 8.22 -15.48 9.34
N VAL A 144 9.37 -16.12 9.14
CA VAL A 144 9.95 -16.40 7.82
C VAL A 144 8.98 -17.25 6.98
N GLU A 145 8.30 -18.20 7.61
CA GLU A 145 7.34 -19.09 6.95
C GLU A 145 6.12 -18.32 6.42
N GLU A 146 5.62 -17.34 7.16
CA GLU A 146 4.52 -16.47 6.70
C GLU A 146 4.97 -15.58 5.54
N ALA A 147 6.13 -14.98 5.66
CA ALA A 147 6.72 -14.19 4.58
C ALA A 147 6.95 -15.03 3.32
N GLN A 148 7.43 -16.26 3.46
CA GLN A 148 7.61 -17.19 2.34
C GLN A 148 6.26 -17.59 1.71
N ARG A 149 5.19 -17.77 2.50
CA ARG A 149 3.83 -17.98 1.96
C ARG A 149 3.37 -16.77 1.15
N ALA A 150 3.58 -15.55 1.64
CA ALA A 150 3.25 -14.34 0.91
C ALA A 150 3.98 -14.27 -0.45
N VAL A 151 5.26 -14.58 -0.50
CA VAL A 151 6.04 -14.66 -1.75
C VAL A 151 5.48 -15.75 -2.66
N ASN A 152 5.24 -16.96 -2.13
CA ASN A 152 4.74 -18.07 -2.92
C ASN A 152 3.44 -17.75 -3.68
N TRP A 153 2.52 -17.01 -3.07
CA TRP A 153 1.23 -16.70 -3.67
C TRP A 153 1.24 -15.41 -4.52
N THR A 154 2.23 -14.55 -4.34
CA THR A 154 2.36 -13.30 -5.11
C THR A 154 3.04 -13.54 -6.45
N TYR A 155 4.07 -14.37 -6.49
CA TYR A 155 4.96 -14.52 -7.64
C TYR A 155 4.68 -15.79 -8.44
N PHE A 156 4.84 -15.68 -9.75
CA PHE A 156 4.86 -16.86 -10.61
C PHE A 156 6.17 -17.64 -10.46
N PRO A 157 6.18 -18.95 -10.81
CA PRO A 157 7.42 -19.72 -10.90
C PRO A 157 8.47 -19.03 -11.80
N PRO A 158 9.77 -19.13 -11.49
CA PRO A 158 10.37 -19.97 -10.44
C PRO A 158 10.37 -19.34 -9.03
N MET A 159 10.11 -18.03 -8.89
CA MET A 159 10.20 -17.31 -7.61
C MET A 159 9.12 -17.73 -6.62
N GLY A 160 7.91 -17.99 -7.09
CA GLY A 160 6.77 -18.38 -6.28
C GLY A 160 5.94 -19.49 -6.91
N ARG A 161 4.70 -19.62 -6.47
CA ARG A 161 3.77 -20.70 -6.85
C ARG A 161 2.43 -20.18 -7.35
N ARG A 162 2.34 -18.88 -7.70
CA ARG A 162 1.10 -18.30 -8.21
C ARG A 162 0.57 -19.09 -9.39
N SER A 163 -0.68 -19.54 -9.31
CA SER A 163 -1.34 -20.29 -10.38
C SER A 163 -1.59 -19.41 -11.61
N ASN A 164 -1.41 -19.98 -12.80
CA ASN A 164 -1.76 -19.34 -14.06
C ASN A 164 -3.20 -19.72 -14.46
N GLY A 165 -4.17 -19.29 -13.67
CA GLY A 165 -5.58 -19.61 -13.89
C GLY A 165 -6.23 -18.80 -15.01
N GLY A 166 -7.34 -19.32 -15.57
CA GLY A 166 -8.18 -18.61 -16.55
C GLY A 166 -8.86 -17.35 -15.98
N GLY A 167 -8.99 -17.25 -14.64
CA GLY A 167 -9.60 -16.12 -13.92
C GLY A 167 -8.81 -14.81 -13.94
N GLN A 168 -7.61 -14.81 -14.49
CA GLN A 168 -6.77 -13.59 -14.58
C GLN A 168 -7.26 -12.58 -15.64
N GLY A 169 -8.52 -12.68 -16.07
CA GLY A 169 -9.11 -11.79 -17.08
C GLY A 169 -9.02 -10.31 -16.71
N PHE A 170 -9.25 -9.96 -15.46
CA PHE A 170 -9.17 -8.56 -15.00
C PHE A 170 -7.74 -8.01 -15.05
N SER A 171 -6.76 -8.76 -14.54
CA SER A 171 -5.35 -8.39 -14.65
C SER A 171 -4.92 -8.21 -16.10
N ARG A 172 -5.31 -9.12 -17.00
CA ARG A 172 -4.99 -9.03 -18.43
C ARG A 172 -5.67 -7.85 -19.09
N THR A 173 -6.90 -7.52 -18.70
CA THR A 173 -7.59 -6.33 -19.22
C THR A 173 -6.84 -5.06 -18.85
N MET A 174 -6.33 -4.94 -17.62
CA MET A 174 -5.58 -3.78 -17.17
C MET A 174 -4.14 -3.75 -17.71
N TRP A 175 -3.46 -4.89 -17.74
CA TRP A 175 -2.01 -4.99 -17.96
C TRP A 175 -1.61 -5.81 -19.20
N GLY A 176 -2.55 -6.26 -20.02
CA GLY A 176 -2.27 -7.12 -21.19
C GLY A 176 -1.41 -6.49 -22.28
N GLY A 177 -1.39 -5.16 -22.35
CA GLY A 177 -0.61 -4.39 -23.31
C GLY A 177 0.75 -3.86 -22.81
N VAL A 178 1.22 -4.32 -21.65
CA VAL A 178 2.49 -3.85 -21.07
C VAL A 178 3.71 -4.35 -21.87
N PRO A 179 4.81 -3.59 -21.88
CA PRO A 179 6.05 -4.01 -22.53
C PRO A 179 6.53 -5.37 -22.00
N GLY A 180 6.95 -6.25 -22.88
CA GLY A 180 7.40 -7.63 -22.56
C GLY A 180 6.28 -8.61 -22.19
N GLY A 181 5.03 -8.14 -22.10
CA GLY A 181 3.85 -8.97 -21.80
C GLY A 181 3.66 -9.26 -20.32
N TYR A 182 2.39 -9.30 -19.93
CA TYR A 182 1.97 -9.42 -18.52
C TYR A 182 2.63 -10.58 -17.76
N ARG A 183 2.53 -11.80 -18.33
CA ARG A 183 2.99 -13.00 -17.63
C ARG A 183 4.52 -13.07 -17.47
N ALA A 184 5.25 -12.68 -18.51
CA ALA A 184 6.72 -12.77 -18.54
C ALA A 184 7.41 -11.71 -17.66
N THR A 185 6.74 -10.59 -17.44
CA THR A 185 7.33 -9.44 -16.70
C THR A 185 6.71 -9.22 -15.31
N TRP A 186 5.72 -10.04 -14.92
CA TRP A 186 4.99 -9.85 -13.66
C TRP A 186 5.90 -9.81 -12.44
N ASN A 187 6.78 -10.79 -12.31
CA ASN A 187 7.61 -10.95 -11.12
C ASN A 187 8.51 -9.73 -10.82
N GLU A 188 8.88 -8.98 -11.86
CA GLU A 188 9.69 -7.77 -11.72
C GLU A 188 8.86 -6.50 -11.54
N ASN A 189 7.52 -6.61 -11.65
CA ASN A 189 6.64 -5.44 -11.63
C ASN A 189 5.65 -5.43 -10.46
N VAL A 190 5.41 -6.55 -9.79
CA VAL A 190 4.61 -6.57 -8.55
C VAL A 190 5.47 -6.10 -7.38
N VAL A 191 4.86 -5.36 -6.45
CA VAL A 191 5.50 -4.87 -5.22
C VAL A 191 4.87 -5.60 -4.04
N LEU A 192 5.70 -6.27 -3.23
CA LEU A 192 5.29 -6.97 -2.03
C LEU A 192 5.87 -6.29 -0.79
N ILE A 193 4.99 -5.77 0.05
CA ILE A 193 5.32 -5.10 1.31
C ILE A 193 4.78 -5.94 2.47
N LEU A 194 5.64 -6.28 3.43
CA LEU A 194 5.28 -7.05 4.61
C LEU A 194 5.21 -6.13 5.84
N MET A 195 4.12 -6.19 6.60
CA MET A 195 3.97 -5.38 7.80
C MET A 195 4.53 -6.12 9.01
N ILE A 196 5.48 -5.47 9.66
CA ILE A 196 6.09 -5.90 10.91
C ILE A 196 5.44 -5.07 12.02
N GLU A 197 4.62 -5.72 12.81
CA GLU A 197 3.72 -5.04 13.75
C GLU A 197 3.61 -5.72 15.11
N THR A 198 4.29 -6.86 15.30
CA THR A 198 4.37 -7.60 16.55
C THR A 198 5.81 -7.73 17.03
N LEU A 199 6.02 -8.15 18.28
CA LEU A 199 7.37 -8.39 18.80
C LEU A 199 8.04 -9.59 18.12
N GLU A 200 7.27 -10.61 17.78
CA GLU A 200 7.71 -11.79 17.01
C GLU A 200 8.17 -11.37 15.61
N GLY A 201 7.37 -10.54 14.92
CA GLY A 201 7.73 -10.00 13.63
C GLY A 201 9.01 -9.14 13.66
N VAL A 202 9.19 -8.32 14.70
CA VAL A 202 10.43 -7.54 14.88
C VAL A 202 11.64 -8.46 15.07
N GLN A 203 11.51 -9.55 15.84
CA GLN A 203 12.59 -10.54 16.01
C GLN A 203 12.96 -11.23 14.69
N ALA A 204 11.97 -11.48 13.83
CA ALA A 204 12.15 -12.16 12.55
C ALA A 204 12.52 -11.19 11.40
N ALA A 205 12.43 -9.88 11.59
CA ALA A 205 12.47 -8.87 10.53
C ALA A 205 13.71 -8.98 9.62
N ARG A 206 14.90 -9.23 10.18
CA ARG A 206 16.15 -9.37 9.39
C ARG A 206 16.12 -10.59 8.48
N GLU A 207 15.56 -11.70 8.92
CA GLU A 207 15.44 -12.90 8.10
C GLU A 207 14.30 -12.77 7.08
N ILE A 208 13.18 -12.16 7.45
CA ILE A 208 12.07 -11.83 6.56
C ILE A 208 12.56 -10.92 5.42
N ALA A 209 13.32 -9.89 5.71
CA ALA A 209 13.82 -8.94 4.71
C ALA A 209 14.73 -9.58 3.64
N LYS A 210 15.45 -10.66 3.98
CA LYS A 210 16.34 -11.38 3.06
C LYS A 210 15.62 -12.24 2.03
N ILE A 211 14.32 -12.51 2.23
CA ILE A 211 13.56 -13.40 1.35
C ILE A 211 13.45 -12.76 -0.05
N PRO A 212 13.87 -13.44 -1.12
CA PRO A 212 13.66 -12.95 -2.48
C PRO A 212 12.19 -12.72 -2.77
N GLY A 213 11.86 -11.59 -3.38
CA GLY A 213 10.49 -11.19 -3.67
C GLY A 213 9.86 -10.28 -2.60
N VAL A 214 10.46 -10.11 -1.43
CA VAL A 214 10.08 -9.04 -0.51
C VAL A 214 10.70 -7.73 -1.03
N ASP A 215 9.90 -6.69 -1.21
CA ASP A 215 10.34 -5.37 -1.68
C ASP A 215 10.47 -4.36 -0.53
N GLY A 216 9.64 -4.49 0.49
CA GLY A 216 9.67 -3.58 1.63
C GLY A 216 9.14 -4.17 2.93
N LEU A 217 9.61 -3.59 4.04
CA LEU A 217 9.06 -3.85 5.37
C LEU A 217 8.32 -2.60 5.85
N PHE A 218 7.11 -2.77 6.33
CA PHE A 218 6.31 -1.69 6.90
C PHE A 218 6.35 -1.75 8.42
N ALA A 219 6.95 -0.74 9.06
CA ALA A 219 6.90 -0.58 10.51
C ALA A 219 5.51 -0.06 10.92
N ALA A 220 4.62 -0.96 11.35
CA ALA A 220 3.24 -0.63 11.67
C ALA A 220 3.14 0.01 13.06
N SER A 221 3.32 1.32 13.09
CA SER A 221 3.48 2.13 14.31
C SER A 221 2.37 1.95 15.35
N GLY A 222 1.12 1.82 14.90
CA GLY A 222 -0.03 1.63 15.79
C GLY A 222 0.03 0.29 16.52
N ASP A 223 0.21 -0.79 15.77
CA ASP A 223 0.20 -2.14 16.31
C ASP A 223 1.48 -2.49 17.07
N LEU A 224 2.64 -1.98 16.64
CA LEU A 224 3.86 -2.06 17.45
C LEU A 224 3.68 -1.40 18.83
N GLY A 225 2.99 -0.26 18.89
CA GLY A 225 2.62 0.36 20.16
C GLY A 225 1.62 -0.48 20.97
N ASN A 226 0.61 -1.02 20.29
CA ASN A 226 -0.43 -1.84 20.93
C ASN A 226 0.15 -3.15 21.54
N PHE A 227 0.94 -3.90 20.77
CA PHE A 227 1.49 -5.18 21.20
C PHE A 227 2.67 -5.05 22.18
N SER A 228 3.47 -3.99 22.06
CA SER A 228 4.59 -3.76 22.99
C SER A 228 4.18 -3.03 24.27
N GLY A 229 3.06 -2.31 24.26
CA GLY A 229 2.65 -1.42 25.34
C GLY A 229 3.45 -0.12 25.45
N PHE A 230 4.38 0.13 24.51
CA PHE A 230 5.16 1.37 24.45
C PHE A 230 4.54 2.39 23.48
N ARG A 231 4.82 3.66 23.70
CA ARG A 231 4.29 4.76 22.88
C ARG A 231 5.39 5.44 22.09
N ALA A 232 5.01 6.08 20.99
CA ALA A 232 5.89 6.89 20.18
C ALA A 232 6.69 7.91 21.04
N GLY A 233 7.99 7.97 20.77
CA GLY A 233 8.95 8.80 21.52
C GLY A 233 9.52 8.14 22.77
N GLN A 234 9.02 6.98 23.19
CA GLN A 234 9.69 6.19 24.23
C GLN A 234 10.85 5.39 23.62
N PRO A 235 12.01 5.31 24.29
CA PRO A 235 13.18 4.63 23.74
C PRO A 235 12.92 3.20 23.27
N GLN A 236 12.12 2.44 23.99
CA GLN A 236 11.79 1.05 23.66
C GLN A 236 10.95 0.98 22.37
N TYR A 237 9.99 1.89 22.19
CA TYR A 237 9.22 1.98 20.96
C TYR A 237 10.10 2.34 19.77
N GLU A 238 10.96 3.36 19.93
CA GLU A 238 11.86 3.78 18.87
C GLU A 238 12.86 2.69 18.47
N MET A 239 13.29 1.85 19.42
CA MET A 239 14.11 0.67 19.13
C MET A 239 13.38 -0.33 18.22
N LEU A 240 12.08 -0.59 18.44
CA LEU A 240 11.30 -1.49 17.58
C LEU A 240 11.21 -0.96 16.14
N ILE A 241 10.95 0.35 15.99
CA ILE A 241 10.93 0.99 14.67
C ILE A 241 12.30 0.91 13.99
N THR A 242 13.36 1.21 14.73
CA THR A 242 14.74 1.17 14.23
C THR A 242 15.11 -0.23 13.75
N GLU A 243 14.75 -1.28 14.49
CA GLU A 243 15.04 -2.67 14.11
C GLU A 243 14.40 -3.05 12.77
N VAL A 244 13.15 -2.65 12.54
CA VAL A 244 12.46 -2.90 11.26
C VAL A 244 13.14 -2.14 10.12
N VAL A 245 13.54 -0.89 10.35
CA VAL A 245 14.25 -0.05 9.36
C VAL A 245 15.60 -0.66 9.01
N GLU A 246 16.41 -0.99 10.01
CA GLU A 246 17.73 -1.59 9.80
C GLU A 246 17.62 -2.93 9.07
N ALA A 247 16.65 -3.77 9.45
CA ALA A 247 16.38 -5.03 8.77
C ALA A 247 16.09 -4.83 7.26
N ALA A 248 15.27 -3.84 6.93
CA ALA A 248 14.97 -3.51 5.54
C ALA A 248 16.23 -3.00 4.81
N GLN A 249 16.95 -2.04 5.39
CA GLN A 249 18.14 -1.43 4.76
C GLN A 249 19.28 -2.41 4.55
N GLU A 250 19.57 -3.26 5.54
CA GLU A 250 20.62 -4.29 5.44
C GLU A 250 20.35 -5.28 4.30
N ALA A 251 19.09 -5.56 4.02
CA ALA A 251 18.65 -6.42 2.92
C ALA A 251 18.47 -5.67 1.58
N GLY A 252 18.74 -4.36 1.52
CA GLY A 252 18.52 -3.52 0.34
C GLY A 252 17.05 -3.34 -0.02
N LYS A 253 16.15 -3.40 0.99
CA LYS A 253 14.69 -3.22 0.85
C LYS A 253 14.26 -1.83 1.31
N ILE A 254 13.07 -1.38 0.87
CA ILE A 254 12.54 -0.10 1.34
C ILE A 254 11.89 -0.24 2.72
N ALA A 255 12.12 0.75 3.57
CA ALA A 255 11.36 0.90 4.81
C ALA A 255 10.08 1.69 4.53
N CYS A 256 8.95 1.16 5.01
CA CYS A 256 7.62 1.73 4.84
C CYS A 256 7.02 2.13 6.19
N GLY A 257 6.20 3.18 6.21
CA GLY A 257 5.56 3.66 7.42
C GLY A 257 4.42 4.64 7.16
N PRO A 258 3.85 5.26 8.21
CA PRO A 258 2.82 6.27 8.07
C PRO A 258 3.32 7.52 7.33
N LEU A 259 2.46 8.15 6.52
CA LEU A 259 2.81 9.38 5.78
C LEU A 259 3.32 10.52 6.68
N GLY A 260 2.85 10.58 7.92
CA GLY A 260 3.34 11.56 8.89
C GLY A 260 4.85 11.47 9.19
N TRP A 261 5.51 10.38 8.82
CA TRP A 261 6.97 10.22 8.96
C TRP A 261 7.75 10.79 7.78
N MET A 262 7.09 11.07 6.68
CA MET A 262 7.73 11.66 5.51
C MET A 262 8.39 13.01 5.87
N GLY A 263 9.68 13.13 5.60
CA GLY A 263 10.47 14.32 5.93
C GLY A 263 10.92 14.45 7.40
N THR A 264 10.38 13.64 8.31
CA THR A 264 10.82 13.59 9.72
C THR A 264 11.65 12.34 10.03
N ARG A 265 11.51 11.30 9.23
CA ARG A 265 12.26 10.05 9.29
C ARG A 265 12.79 9.76 7.87
N PRO A 266 13.98 10.24 7.53
CA PRO A 266 14.53 10.19 6.16
C PRO A 266 14.84 8.77 5.67
N GLU A 267 14.88 7.81 6.58
CA GLU A 267 15.09 6.38 6.30
C GLU A 267 13.88 5.70 5.64
N PHE A 268 12.69 6.30 5.71
CA PHE A 268 11.47 5.75 5.12
C PHE A 268 11.26 6.27 3.69
N MET A 269 10.91 5.37 2.78
CA MET A 269 10.72 5.65 1.35
C MET A 269 9.34 5.22 0.83
N CYS A 270 8.53 4.56 1.64
CA CYS A 270 7.18 4.15 1.27
C CYS A 270 6.21 4.52 2.40
N PHE A 271 5.06 5.10 2.02
CA PHE A 271 4.18 5.72 3.00
C PHE A 271 2.72 5.36 2.80
N GLN A 272 2.06 5.02 3.92
CA GLN A 272 0.60 4.93 3.98
C GLN A 272 0.01 6.32 4.22
N GLY A 273 -0.74 6.82 3.25
CA GLY A 273 -1.48 8.09 3.31
C GLY A 273 -2.77 7.99 4.10
N GLY A 274 -3.37 9.15 4.34
CA GLY A 274 -4.64 9.25 5.04
C GLY A 274 -5.81 8.62 4.25
N THR A 275 -6.89 8.28 4.98
CA THR A 275 -8.12 7.76 4.38
C THR A 275 -8.83 8.82 3.55
N GLU A 276 -9.66 8.38 2.60
CA GLU A 276 -10.51 9.27 1.79
C GLU A 276 -11.40 10.17 2.68
N GLY A 277 -11.97 9.62 3.76
CA GLY A 277 -12.77 10.40 4.70
C GLY A 277 -11.97 11.51 5.41
N ALA A 278 -10.73 11.24 5.80
CA ALA A 278 -9.84 12.24 6.36
C ALA A 278 -9.47 13.33 5.33
N ASN A 279 -9.22 12.91 4.09
CA ASN A 279 -8.90 13.83 2.99
C ASN A 279 -10.10 14.72 2.63
N ILE A 280 -11.31 14.18 2.58
CA ILE A 280 -12.56 14.93 2.35
C ILE A 280 -12.76 15.97 3.45
N ARG A 281 -12.61 15.57 4.72
CA ARG A 281 -12.76 16.52 5.85
C ARG A 281 -11.74 17.67 5.77
N ARG A 282 -10.47 17.36 5.54
CA ARG A 282 -9.44 18.40 5.40
C ARG A 282 -9.72 19.35 4.24
N GLY A 283 -10.12 18.80 3.09
CA GLY A 283 -10.48 19.58 1.91
C GLY A 283 -11.67 20.51 2.19
N ALA A 284 -12.75 19.99 2.76
CA ALA A 284 -13.92 20.76 3.10
C ALA A 284 -13.62 21.84 4.16
N GLN A 285 -12.85 21.53 5.19
CA GLN A 285 -12.46 22.50 6.22
C GLN A 285 -11.60 23.61 5.64
N SER A 286 -10.66 23.28 4.74
CA SER A 286 -9.85 24.26 4.04
C SER A 286 -10.71 25.20 3.17
N GLU A 287 -11.66 24.64 2.41
CA GLU A 287 -12.56 25.40 1.55
C GLU A 287 -13.48 26.33 2.37
N ILE A 288 -14.10 25.81 3.44
CA ILE A 288 -14.96 26.58 4.35
C ILE A 288 -14.16 27.67 5.04
N GLY A 289 -12.95 27.35 5.54
CA GLY A 289 -12.07 28.31 6.16
C GLY A 289 -11.71 29.47 5.23
N ALA A 290 -11.34 29.16 4.00
CA ALA A 290 -11.04 30.18 2.98
C ALA A 290 -12.29 31.01 2.60
N ALA A 291 -13.47 30.42 2.56
CA ALA A 291 -14.73 31.14 2.31
C ALA A 291 -15.07 32.09 3.46
N ASN A 292 -14.97 31.62 4.70
CA ASN A 292 -15.23 32.43 5.90
C ASN A 292 -14.25 33.60 6.01
N GLN A 293 -12.97 33.41 5.69
CA GLN A 293 -11.98 34.49 5.64
C GLN A 293 -12.37 35.59 4.65
N ARG A 294 -12.81 35.20 3.43
CA ARG A 294 -13.29 36.16 2.43
C ARG A 294 -14.54 36.91 2.89
N PHE A 295 -15.45 36.21 3.57
CA PHE A 295 -16.71 36.81 4.05
C PHE A 295 -16.53 37.74 5.25
N ALA A 296 -15.69 37.37 6.20
CA ALA A 296 -15.50 38.13 7.45
C ALA A 296 -14.64 39.41 7.27
N GLY A 297 -13.97 39.58 6.14
CA GLY A 297 -13.02 40.68 5.94
C GLY A 297 -11.87 40.71 6.94
N VAL A 298 -11.73 39.60 7.71
CA VAL A 298 -10.67 39.42 8.72
C VAL A 298 -9.57 38.61 8.05
N SER A 299 -8.42 39.23 7.87
CA SER A 299 -7.18 38.58 7.45
C SER A 299 -6.67 37.69 8.59
N GLU A 300 -7.21 36.48 8.74
CA GLU A 300 -6.47 35.47 9.48
C GLU A 300 -5.19 35.17 8.67
N SER A 301 -4.05 35.17 9.35
CA SER A 301 -2.81 34.93 8.63
C SER A 301 -2.84 33.52 8.03
N PRO A 302 -2.35 33.29 6.79
CA PRO A 302 -2.24 31.97 6.19
C PRO A 302 -1.55 30.94 7.08
N ARG A 303 -0.79 31.41 8.04
CA ARG A 303 -0.03 30.64 9.01
C ARG A 303 -0.90 29.93 10.05
N ILE A 304 -1.95 30.61 10.57
CA ILE A 304 -2.87 29.96 11.51
C ILE A 304 -3.79 28.96 10.79
N ALA A 305 -4.22 29.27 9.58
CA ALA A 305 -5.04 28.36 8.78
C ALA A 305 -4.31 27.03 8.52
N SER A 306 -3.02 27.08 8.20
CA SER A 306 -2.19 25.87 8.05
C SER A 306 -2.09 25.07 9.34
N VAL A 307 -1.77 25.73 10.46
CA VAL A 307 -1.64 25.09 11.77
C VAL A 307 -2.95 24.42 12.23
N LEU A 308 -4.11 25.05 11.98
CA LEU A 308 -5.41 24.50 12.34
C LEU A 308 -5.82 23.36 11.39
N ALA A 309 -5.44 23.41 10.11
CA ALA A 309 -5.66 22.33 9.16
C ALA A 309 -4.85 21.09 9.54
N ASP A 310 -3.60 21.26 9.93
CA ASP A 310 -2.72 20.18 10.37
C ASP A 310 -3.26 19.49 11.64
N LEU A 311 -3.75 20.27 12.61
CA LEU A 311 -4.43 19.75 13.79
C LEU A 311 -5.66 18.93 13.45
N SER A 312 -6.50 19.44 12.54
CA SER A 312 -7.73 18.76 12.14
C SER A 312 -7.47 17.51 11.29
N GLY A 313 -6.35 17.49 10.57
CA GLY A 313 -5.92 16.37 9.74
C GLY A 313 -5.33 15.22 10.57
N GLY A 314 -4.54 15.55 11.59
CA GLY A 314 -3.87 14.55 12.42
C GLY A 314 -4.76 13.92 13.50
N CYS A 315 -5.85 14.58 13.90
CA CYS A 315 -6.74 14.14 14.97
C CYS A 315 -8.17 13.82 14.44
N GLY A 316 -8.30 13.03 13.39
CA GLY A 316 -9.59 12.59 12.84
C GLY A 316 -10.19 11.37 13.55
N GLU A 317 -11.31 10.82 13.05
CA GLU A 317 -12.08 9.73 13.71
C GLU A 317 -11.34 8.40 13.88
N ILE A 318 -10.30 8.16 13.09
CA ILE A 318 -9.43 6.98 13.24
C ILE A 318 -8.04 7.52 13.44
N VAL A 319 -7.71 7.61 14.70
CA VAL A 319 -6.45 8.20 15.12
C VAL A 319 -5.54 7.08 15.52
N TYR A 320 -4.49 6.89 14.76
CA TYR A 320 -3.26 6.47 15.41
C TYR A 320 -2.93 7.57 16.44
N GLU A 321 -2.96 7.25 17.72
CA GLU A 321 -2.72 8.20 18.82
C GLU A 321 -1.51 9.07 18.53
N ASP A 322 -0.48 8.50 17.91
CA ASP A 322 0.76 9.16 17.51
C ASP A 322 0.59 10.25 16.46
N ASP A 323 -0.32 10.12 15.50
CA ASP A 323 -0.53 11.14 14.46
C ASP A 323 -1.22 12.36 15.05
N CYS A 324 -2.19 12.17 15.94
CA CYS A 324 -2.83 13.26 16.66
C CYS A 324 -1.85 13.95 17.59
N LEU A 325 -1.09 13.23 18.39
CA LEU A 325 -0.12 13.80 19.31
C LEU A 325 1.00 14.53 18.57
N ARG A 326 1.39 14.09 17.39
CA ARG A 326 2.35 14.77 16.51
C ARG A 326 1.77 16.07 15.96
N ALA A 327 0.54 16.03 15.44
CA ALA A 327 -0.15 17.22 14.96
C ALA A 327 -0.33 18.27 16.07
N VAL A 328 -0.67 17.83 17.29
CA VAL A 328 -0.76 18.70 18.47
C VAL A 328 0.60 19.30 18.83
N ARG A 329 1.68 18.52 18.85
CA ARG A 329 3.05 19.04 19.08
C ARG A 329 3.48 20.03 18.02
N GLY A 330 3.20 19.74 16.74
CA GLY A 330 3.49 20.63 15.62
C GLY A 330 2.77 21.98 15.75
N ALA A 331 1.47 21.94 16.01
CA ALA A 331 0.64 23.13 16.17
C ALA A 331 1.04 23.95 17.41
N ALA A 332 1.31 23.30 18.54
CA ALA A 332 1.75 23.94 19.76
C ALA A 332 3.13 24.60 19.60
N GLY A 333 4.08 23.93 18.93
CA GLY A 333 5.40 24.49 18.62
C GLY A 333 5.32 25.68 17.66
N ALA A 334 4.47 25.60 16.64
CA ALA A 334 4.23 26.70 15.71
C ALA A 334 3.56 27.92 16.38
N ALA A 335 2.76 27.69 17.43
CA ALA A 335 2.04 28.74 18.15
C ALA A 335 2.97 29.81 18.73
N GLY A 336 4.21 29.48 19.12
CA GLY A 336 5.18 30.42 19.63
C GLY A 336 5.52 31.59 18.70
N ALA A 337 5.31 31.43 17.39
CA ALA A 337 5.54 32.45 16.37
C ALA A 337 4.28 33.20 15.95
N LEU A 338 3.13 32.90 16.56
CA LEU A 338 1.83 33.49 16.28
C LEU A 338 1.51 34.64 17.22
N SER A 339 0.60 35.56 16.83
CA SER A 339 0.06 36.61 17.72
C SER A 339 -0.73 36.00 18.88
N ALA A 340 -0.94 36.75 19.95
CA ALA A 340 -1.70 36.28 21.11
C ALA A 340 -3.13 35.80 20.77
N ALA A 341 -3.81 36.46 19.82
CA ALA A 341 -5.13 36.06 19.36
C ALA A 341 -5.08 34.74 18.60
N GLU A 342 -4.11 34.56 17.72
CA GLU A 342 -3.90 33.31 16.94
C GLU A 342 -3.50 32.15 17.86
N GLN A 343 -2.64 32.38 18.88
CA GLN A 343 -2.32 31.40 19.91
C GLN A 343 -3.58 30.92 20.65
N GLN A 344 -4.50 31.86 20.93
CA GLN A 344 -5.77 31.53 21.59
C GLN A 344 -6.63 30.65 20.68
N GLY A 345 -6.65 30.88 19.36
CA GLY A 345 -7.31 30.03 18.39
C GLY A 345 -6.77 28.59 18.40
N VAL A 346 -5.45 28.43 18.43
CA VAL A 346 -4.81 27.11 18.56
C VAL A 346 -5.18 26.43 19.88
N ARG A 347 -5.16 27.15 21.02
CA ARG A 347 -5.59 26.59 22.31
C ARG A 347 -7.04 26.12 22.28
N THR A 348 -7.93 26.94 21.73
CA THR A 348 -9.35 26.60 21.62
C THR A 348 -9.54 25.31 20.82
N ARG A 349 -8.85 25.18 19.69
CA ARG A 349 -8.93 23.97 18.86
C ARG A 349 -8.39 22.72 19.55
N ILE A 350 -7.29 22.82 20.28
CA ILE A 350 -6.77 21.71 21.09
C ILE A 350 -7.76 21.31 22.20
N MET A 351 -8.43 22.29 22.84
CA MET A 351 -9.46 21.99 23.84
C MET A 351 -10.69 21.28 23.23
N GLU A 352 -11.10 21.67 22.03
CA GLU A 352 -12.18 20.98 21.28
C GLU A 352 -11.79 19.52 20.97
N LEU A 353 -10.55 19.28 20.55
CA LEU A 353 -10.02 17.93 20.34
C LEU A 353 -10.00 17.10 21.62
N MET A 354 -9.59 17.67 22.74
CA MET A 354 -9.65 17.00 24.04
C MET A 354 -11.08 16.64 24.45
N ALA A 355 -12.06 17.51 24.13
CA ALA A 355 -13.46 17.26 24.39
C ALA A 355 -14.04 16.16 23.47
N ALA A 356 -13.60 16.11 22.22
CA ALA A 356 -13.99 15.09 21.26
C ALA A 356 -13.36 13.70 21.54
N HIS A 357 -12.18 13.70 22.18
CA HIS A 357 -11.40 12.47 22.49
C HIS A 357 -11.06 12.39 23.99
N PRO A 358 -12.06 12.18 24.88
CA PRO A 358 -11.85 12.27 26.33
C PRO A 358 -10.81 11.25 26.87
N ASN A 359 -10.70 10.08 26.22
CA ASN A 359 -9.73 9.05 26.60
C ASN A 359 -8.28 9.43 26.29
N GLN A 360 -8.06 10.37 25.35
CA GLN A 360 -6.74 10.86 24.94
C GLN A 360 -6.45 12.27 25.47
N ALA A 361 -7.39 12.89 26.18
CA ALA A 361 -7.28 14.29 26.59
C ALA A 361 -6.03 14.59 27.43
N ALA A 362 -5.59 13.65 28.27
CA ALA A 362 -4.38 13.79 29.06
C ALA A 362 -3.12 13.81 28.17
N SER A 363 -3.00 12.87 27.25
CA SER A 363 -1.88 12.75 26.30
C SER A 363 -1.82 13.98 25.37
N ILE A 364 -2.97 14.46 24.88
CA ILE A 364 -3.07 15.68 24.04
C ILE A 364 -2.58 16.90 24.81
N ARG A 365 -2.98 17.05 26.07
CA ARG A 365 -2.53 18.16 26.94
C ARG A 365 -1.03 18.12 27.19
N GLU A 366 -0.50 16.95 27.49
CA GLU A 366 0.94 16.74 27.69
C GLU A 366 1.75 17.05 26.43
N ALA A 367 1.29 16.59 25.27
CA ALA A 367 1.92 16.89 23.99
C ALA A 367 1.97 18.39 23.69
N ALA A 368 0.89 19.12 23.95
CA ALA A 368 0.85 20.57 23.77
C ALA A 368 1.79 21.31 24.75
N ALA A 369 1.78 20.90 26.02
CA ALA A 369 2.63 21.48 27.06
C ALA A 369 4.12 21.22 26.79
N GLY A 370 4.48 20.02 26.37
CA GLY A 370 5.84 19.65 25.99
C GLY A 370 6.38 20.44 24.78
N ALA A 371 5.49 20.91 23.92
CA ALA A 371 5.82 21.81 22.80
C ALA A 371 5.70 23.32 23.12
N GLY A 372 5.54 23.69 24.39
CA GLY A 372 5.55 25.07 24.85
C GLY A 372 4.19 25.77 24.87
N LEU A 373 3.07 25.09 24.55
CA LEU A 373 1.74 25.68 24.59
C LEU A 373 0.94 25.16 25.80
N GLN A 374 0.79 25.99 26.83
CA GLN A 374 -0.03 25.63 28.00
C GLN A 374 -1.52 25.66 27.62
N ILE A 375 -2.21 24.55 27.81
CA ILE A 375 -3.65 24.42 27.67
C ILE A 375 -4.25 24.54 29.08
N GLY A 376 -5.02 25.62 29.32
CA GLY A 376 -5.60 25.94 30.61
C GLY A 376 -6.30 24.72 31.22
N GLY A 377 -5.99 24.41 32.48
CA GLY A 377 -6.61 23.34 33.23
C GLY A 377 -7.74 23.88 34.12
N ARG A 378 -8.81 23.07 34.21
CA ARG A 378 -9.52 22.89 35.48
C ARG A 378 -9.17 21.53 35.99
#